data_3a8e353c348edf997ba6a318295a5f38
#
_entry.id   3a8e353c348edf997ba6a318295a5f38
#
_cell.length_a   1.000
_cell.length_b   1.000
_cell.length_c   1.000
_cell.angle_alpha   90.00
_cell.angle_beta   90.00
_cell.angle_gamma   90.00
#
_symmetry.space_group_name_H-M   'P 1'
#
loop_
_entity.id
_entity.type
_entity.pdbx_description
1 polymer ?
#
loop_
_entity_poly.entity_id
_entity_poly.type
_entity_poly.pdbx_seq_one_letter_code
_entity_poly.pdbx_strand_id
1 'polypeptide(L)'
;IKEVASKTNDDAGDGTTTATVIAQKMIEEAFAELERNTFKANDLKRGMDKAARFVVEELNKVKKVVSSQEGIQQVATISSLDAEVGKLIAEAMQEVGNDGVITVEEGQSIGIEKEVVKGMRFDRGFVSSYMVTNTERMEAVWEDPYILITDKKISSVQEILPLLEKI
;
A
#
# COMPACT_ATOMS: atom_id res chain seq x y z
N ILE A 1 14.43 -14.62 -5.14
CA ILE A 1 14.36 -14.30 -3.70
C ILE A 1 14.11 -12.80 -3.50
N LYS A 2 14.88 -11.90 -4.12
CA LYS A 2 14.66 -10.45 -4.00
C LYS A 2 13.22 -10.04 -4.38
N GLU A 3 12.69 -10.59 -5.46
CA GLU A 3 11.33 -10.33 -5.93
C GLU A 3 10.26 -10.75 -4.90
N VAL A 4 10.46 -11.89 -4.22
CA VAL A 4 9.56 -12.35 -3.15
C VAL A 4 9.51 -11.33 -2.01
N ALA A 5 10.68 -10.87 -1.55
CA ALA A 5 10.76 -9.89 -0.48
C ALA A 5 10.14 -8.54 -0.89
N SER A 6 10.47 -8.03 -2.10
CA SER A 6 9.94 -6.76 -2.60
C SER A 6 8.41 -6.80 -2.73
N LYS A 7 7.88 -7.84 -3.36
CA LYS A 7 6.42 -7.98 -3.52
C LYS A 7 5.69 -8.12 -2.17
N THR A 8 6.27 -8.87 -1.23
CA THR A 8 5.69 -8.98 0.11
C THR A 8 5.67 -7.63 0.83
N ASN A 9 6.74 -6.84 0.68
CA ASN A 9 6.78 -5.48 1.23
C ASN A 9 5.75 -4.56 0.59
N ASP A 10 5.62 -4.59 -0.74
CA ASP A 10 4.68 -3.74 -1.46
C ASP A 10 3.22 -4.06 -1.13
N ASP A 11 2.90 -5.36 -0.96
CA ASP A 11 1.53 -5.83 -0.68
C ASP A 11 1.15 -5.74 0.80
N ALA A 12 2.08 -5.95 1.73
CA ALA A 12 1.79 -6.12 3.16
C ALA A 12 2.59 -5.21 4.11
N GLY A 13 3.68 -4.59 3.65
CA GLY A 13 4.56 -3.76 4.47
C GLY A 13 5.35 -4.52 5.54
N ASP A 14 5.15 -5.84 5.67
CA ASP A 14 5.80 -6.70 6.66
C ASP A 14 5.89 -8.15 6.17
N GLY A 15 6.60 -9.00 6.92
CA GLY A 15 6.69 -10.44 6.63
C GLY A 15 7.71 -10.82 5.56
N THR A 16 8.58 -9.91 5.13
CA THR A 16 9.58 -10.14 4.07
C THR A 16 10.55 -11.27 4.40
N THR A 17 11.01 -11.36 5.64
CA THR A 17 11.90 -12.43 6.12
C THR A 17 11.19 -13.78 6.10
N THR A 18 9.97 -13.85 6.61
CA THR A 18 9.16 -15.08 6.61
C THR A 18 8.90 -15.58 5.19
N ALA A 19 8.49 -14.69 4.29
CA ALA A 19 8.26 -15.03 2.89
C ALA A 19 9.54 -15.53 2.20
N THR A 20 10.69 -14.92 2.49
CA THR A 20 11.99 -15.33 1.96
C THR A 20 12.40 -16.71 2.44
N VAL A 21 12.25 -17.02 3.73
CA VAL A 21 12.56 -18.33 4.31
C VAL A 21 11.66 -19.43 3.73
N ILE A 22 10.36 -19.15 3.58
CA ILE A 22 9.42 -20.09 2.96
C ILE A 22 9.80 -20.34 1.50
N ALA A 23 10.10 -19.29 0.73
CA ALA A 23 10.50 -19.40 -0.66
C ALA A 23 11.78 -20.20 -0.82
N GLN A 24 12.79 -19.96 0.04
CA GLN A 24 14.03 -20.73 0.07
C GLN A 24 13.71 -22.21 0.24
N LYS A 25 12.93 -22.57 1.25
CA LYS A 25 12.62 -23.96 1.54
C LYS A 25 11.83 -24.63 0.42
N MET A 26 10.89 -23.94 -0.19
CA MET A 26 10.15 -24.43 -1.35
C MET A 26 11.09 -24.72 -2.53
N ILE A 27 12.06 -23.84 -2.79
CA ILE A 27 13.05 -24.02 -3.86
C ILE A 27 13.93 -25.25 -3.57
N GLU A 28 14.50 -25.36 -2.36
CA GLU A 28 15.35 -26.47 -1.97
C GLU A 28 14.67 -27.83 -2.15
N GLU A 29 13.44 -27.96 -1.63
CA GLU A 29 12.67 -29.21 -1.76
C GLU A 29 12.27 -29.51 -3.21
N ALA A 30 11.89 -28.46 -3.96
CA ALA A 30 11.56 -28.63 -5.38
C ALA A 30 12.76 -29.12 -6.20
N PHE A 31 13.94 -28.56 -5.99
CA PHE A 31 15.15 -29.00 -6.66
C PHE A 31 15.54 -30.44 -6.26
N ALA A 32 15.44 -30.80 -4.98
CA ALA A 32 15.70 -32.16 -4.54
C ALA A 32 14.78 -33.20 -5.23
N GLU A 33 13.51 -32.88 -5.42
CA GLU A 33 12.59 -33.78 -6.13
C GLU A 33 12.86 -33.85 -7.64
N LEU A 34 13.30 -32.74 -8.25
CA LEU A 34 13.70 -32.72 -9.66
C LEU A 34 14.99 -33.56 -9.91
N GLU A 35 15.98 -33.46 -9.00
CA GLU A 35 17.22 -34.25 -9.09
C GLU A 35 16.98 -35.74 -8.94
N ARG A 36 16.00 -36.13 -8.13
CA ARG A 36 15.57 -37.54 -8.01
C ARG A 36 14.80 -38.06 -9.24
N ASN A 37 14.49 -37.19 -10.21
CA ASN A 37 13.65 -37.48 -11.37
C ASN A 37 12.27 -38.08 -11.02
N THR A 38 11.76 -37.79 -9.83
CA THR A 38 10.47 -38.28 -9.34
C THR A 38 9.31 -37.62 -10.08
N PHE A 39 9.46 -36.32 -10.39
CA PHE A 39 8.42 -35.52 -11.04
C PHE A 39 8.98 -34.69 -12.20
N LYS A 40 8.13 -34.41 -13.19
CA LYS A 40 8.45 -33.39 -14.20
C LYS A 40 8.24 -31.99 -13.60
N ALA A 41 9.04 -31.02 -14.02
CA ALA A 41 8.99 -29.65 -13.50
C ALA A 41 7.58 -29.02 -13.56
N ASN A 42 6.83 -29.26 -14.65
CA ASN A 42 5.47 -28.75 -14.80
C ASN A 42 4.47 -29.42 -13.84
N ASP A 43 4.65 -30.69 -13.51
CA ASP A 43 3.79 -31.41 -12.58
C ASP A 43 4.04 -30.92 -11.15
N LEU A 44 5.33 -30.73 -10.81
CA LEU A 44 5.73 -30.18 -9.54
C LEU A 44 5.17 -28.75 -9.36
N LYS A 45 5.32 -27.89 -10.38
CA LYS A 45 4.75 -26.54 -10.36
C LYS A 45 3.24 -26.55 -10.11
N ARG A 46 2.48 -27.40 -10.81
CA ARG A 46 1.03 -27.52 -10.60
C ARG A 46 0.68 -27.98 -9.19
N GLY A 47 1.47 -28.89 -8.63
CA GLY A 47 1.33 -29.32 -7.24
C GLY A 47 1.56 -28.18 -6.24
N MET A 48 2.63 -27.42 -6.42
CA MET A 48 2.94 -26.24 -5.59
C MET A 48 1.85 -25.17 -5.68
N ASP A 49 1.36 -24.85 -6.88
CA ASP A 49 0.27 -23.88 -7.09
C ASP A 49 -1.04 -24.34 -6.39
N LYS A 50 -1.33 -25.64 -6.39
CA LYS A 50 -2.47 -26.20 -5.68
C LYS A 50 -2.30 -26.12 -4.16
N ALA A 51 -1.12 -26.46 -3.66
CA ALA A 51 -0.80 -26.38 -2.24
C ALA A 51 -0.88 -24.93 -1.74
N ALA A 52 -0.33 -23.97 -2.50
CA ALA A 52 -0.38 -22.55 -2.16
C ALA A 52 -1.83 -22.05 -2.03
N ARG A 53 -2.70 -22.40 -2.98
CA ARG A 53 -4.13 -22.04 -2.90
C ARG A 53 -4.80 -22.62 -1.65
N PHE A 54 -4.56 -23.87 -1.36
CA PHE A 54 -5.10 -24.52 -0.17
C PHE A 54 -4.62 -23.82 1.13
N VAL A 55 -3.33 -23.51 1.22
CA VAL A 55 -2.76 -22.80 2.38
C VAL A 55 -3.40 -21.42 2.54
N VAL A 56 -3.59 -20.67 1.45
CA VAL A 56 -4.25 -19.35 1.48
C VAL A 56 -5.71 -19.47 1.96
N GLU A 57 -6.44 -20.50 1.51
CA GLU A 57 -7.80 -20.76 2.00
C GLU A 57 -7.83 -21.04 3.50
N GLU A 58 -6.91 -21.85 4.01
CA GLU A 58 -6.81 -22.16 5.44
C GLU A 58 -6.39 -20.93 6.26
N LEU A 59 -5.43 -20.13 5.77
CA LEU A 59 -5.03 -18.86 6.42
C LEU A 59 -6.21 -17.89 6.52
N ASN A 60 -7.07 -17.82 5.52
CA ASN A 60 -8.25 -16.97 5.56
C ASN A 60 -9.26 -17.38 6.65
N LYS A 61 -9.28 -18.65 7.06
CA LYS A 61 -10.14 -19.13 8.15
C LYS A 61 -9.60 -18.78 9.55
N VAL A 62 -8.28 -18.66 9.69
CA VAL A 62 -7.62 -18.42 10.98
C VAL A 62 -7.17 -16.98 11.20
N LYS A 63 -7.19 -16.15 10.15
CA LYS A 63 -6.81 -14.74 10.26
C LYS A 63 -7.72 -14.00 11.26
N LYS A 64 -7.12 -13.09 12.01
CA LYS A 64 -7.85 -12.16 12.88
C LYS A 64 -7.94 -10.80 12.21
N VAL A 65 -9.15 -10.25 12.18
CA VAL A 65 -9.36 -8.89 11.68
C VAL A 65 -8.97 -7.91 12.76
N VAL A 66 -8.11 -6.96 12.42
CA VAL A 66 -7.68 -5.88 13.32
C VAL A 66 -8.63 -4.70 13.13
N SER A 67 -9.47 -4.42 14.14
CA SER A 67 -10.45 -3.32 14.11
C SER A 67 -10.39 -2.43 15.36
N SER A 68 -9.72 -2.89 16.43
CA SER A 68 -9.57 -2.10 17.65
C SER A 68 -8.32 -1.22 17.58
N GLN A 69 -8.37 -0.06 18.25
CA GLN A 69 -7.22 0.84 18.37
C GLN A 69 -5.99 0.13 18.95
N GLU A 70 -6.19 -0.70 19.97
CA GLU A 70 -5.11 -1.50 20.56
C GLU A 70 -4.50 -2.48 19.57
N GLY A 71 -5.33 -3.14 18.76
CA GLY A 71 -4.85 -4.04 17.69
C GLY A 71 -4.05 -3.30 16.62
N ILE A 72 -4.51 -2.12 16.20
CA ILE A 72 -3.78 -1.26 15.26
C ILE A 72 -2.43 -0.84 15.85
N GLN A 73 -2.41 -0.42 17.13
CA GLN A 73 -1.17 -0.07 17.83
C GLN A 73 -0.19 -1.24 17.88
N GLN A 74 -0.67 -2.45 18.19
CA GLN A 74 0.17 -3.66 18.24
C GLN A 74 0.80 -3.96 16.88
N VAL A 75 0.01 -3.93 15.81
CA VAL A 75 0.50 -4.17 14.43
C VAL A 75 1.52 -3.10 14.02
N ALA A 76 1.21 -1.83 14.25
CA ALA A 76 2.10 -0.72 13.94
C ALA A 76 3.41 -0.77 14.76
N THR A 77 3.33 -1.17 16.04
CA THR A 77 4.52 -1.36 16.90
C THR A 77 5.41 -2.49 16.37
N ILE A 78 4.83 -3.61 15.95
CA ILE A 78 5.61 -4.73 15.39
C ILE A 78 6.28 -4.30 14.08
N SER A 79 5.56 -3.59 13.23
CA SER A 79 6.06 -3.17 11.92
C SER A 79 7.17 -2.12 12.01
N SER A 80 7.02 -1.14 12.93
CA SER A 80 8.01 -0.07 13.15
C SER A 80 9.14 -0.46 14.10
N LEU A 81 8.97 -1.52 14.89
CA LEU A 81 9.84 -1.90 16.01
C LEU A 81 9.93 -0.83 17.12
N ASP A 82 8.96 0.10 17.15
CA ASP A 82 8.89 1.22 18.07
C ASP A 82 7.47 1.39 18.62
N ALA A 83 7.35 1.37 19.96
CA ALA A 83 6.07 1.48 20.63
C ALA A 83 5.47 2.90 20.58
N GLU A 84 6.31 3.94 20.49
CA GLU A 84 5.88 5.33 20.37
C GLU A 84 5.29 5.58 18.98
N VAL A 85 5.98 5.12 17.92
CA VAL A 85 5.48 5.14 16.54
C VAL A 85 4.16 4.38 16.44
N GLY A 86 4.09 3.17 17.02
CA GLY A 86 2.87 2.36 17.01
C GLY A 86 1.68 3.06 17.65
N LYS A 87 1.91 3.75 18.76
CA LYS A 87 0.88 4.54 19.45
C LYS A 87 0.42 5.73 18.60
N LEU A 88 1.36 6.50 18.04
CA LEU A 88 1.04 7.65 17.18
C LEU A 88 0.24 7.27 15.94
N ILE A 89 0.60 6.15 15.29
CA ILE A 89 -0.15 5.63 14.14
C ILE A 89 -1.57 5.24 14.55
N ALA A 90 -1.74 4.57 15.70
CA ALA A 90 -3.08 4.19 16.18
C ALA A 90 -3.95 5.42 16.53
N GLU A 91 -3.35 6.46 17.11
CA GLU A 91 -4.02 7.74 17.36
C GLU A 91 -4.39 8.45 16.04
N ALA A 92 -3.47 8.49 15.07
CA ALA A 92 -3.74 9.08 13.76
C ALA A 92 -4.89 8.35 13.04
N MET A 93 -4.88 7.01 13.04
CA MET A 93 -5.98 6.21 12.47
C MET A 93 -7.32 6.49 13.13
N GLN A 94 -7.34 6.73 14.43
CA GLN A 94 -8.56 7.08 15.14
C GLN A 94 -9.10 8.46 14.71
N GLU A 95 -8.21 9.42 14.43
CA GLU A 95 -8.59 10.78 14.02
C GLU A 95 -9.04 10.84 12.55
N VAL A 96 -8.34 10.14 11.66
CA VAL A 96 -8.65 10.18 10.21
C VAL A 96 -9.70 9.13 9.80
N GLY A 97 -9.94 8.12 10.63
CA GLY A 97 -10.85 7.03 10.35
C GLY A 97 -10.26 5.95 9.41
N ASN A 98 -11.05 4.91 9.13
CA ASN A 98 -10.60 3.75 8.36
C ASN A 98 -10.29 4.07 6.89
N ASP A 99 -10.87 5.12 6.35
CA ASP A 99 -10.66 5.57 4.96
C ASP A 99 -9.60 6.67 4.86
N GLY A 100 -9.01 7.07 6.00
CA GLY A 100 -7.97 8.07 6.05
C GLY A 100 -6.63 7.55 5.53
N VAL A 101 -5.84 8.44 4.97
CA VAL A 101 -4.49 8.15 4.47
C VAL A 101 -3.47 8.63 5.50
N ILE A 102 -2.55 7.76 5.89
CA ILE A 102 -1.41 8.09 6.73
C ILE A 102 -0.16 8.02 5.88
N THR A 103 0.60 9.10 5.85
CA THR A 103 1.92 9.18 5.21
C THR A 103 2.98 9.38 6.28
N VAL A 104 4.17 8.83 6.03
CA VAL A 104 5.35 8.99 6.89
C VAL A 104 6.41 9.71 6.08
N GLU A 105 6.87 10.85 6.57
CA GLU A 105 7.88 11.69 5.91
C GLU A 105 8.99 12.03 6.91
N GLU A 106 10.18 12.35 6.40
CA GLU A 106 11.27 12.85 7.25
C GLU A 106 10.92 14.25 7.76
N GLY A 107 10.88 14.40 9.07
CA GLY A 107 10.66 15.69 9.73
C GLY A 107 11.94 16.55 9.74
N GLN A 108 11.77 17.87 9.89
CA GLN A 108 12.89 18.81 10.06
C GLN A 108 13.25 19.03 11.53
N SER A 109 12.41 18.59 12.46
CA SER A 109 12.59 18.68 13.90
C SER A 109 13.17 17.40 14.50
N ILE A 110 13.71 17.51 15.71
CA ILE A 110 14.17 16.34 16.48
C ILE A 110 12.95 15.74 17.18
N GLY A 111 12.63 14.49 16.81
CA GLY A 111 11.50 13.75 17.39
C GLY A 111 10.48 13.31 16.33
N ILE A 112 9.38 12.70 16.80
CA ILE A 112 8.29 12.25 15.95
C ILE A 112 7.12 13.21 16.15
N GLU A 113 6.65 13.82 15.09
CA GLU A 113 5.51 14.72 15.10
C GLU A 113 4.36 14.13 14.30
N LYS A 114 3.13 14.41 14.74
CA LYS A 114 1.90 14.03 14.03
C LYS A 114 1.20 15.31 13.58
N GLU A 115 0.96 15.43 12.29
CA GLU A 115 0.11 16.48 11.71
C GLU A 115 -1.13 15.86 11.09
N VAL A 116 -2.30 16.38 11.40
CA VAL A 116 -3.57 15.95 10.82
C VAL A 116 -4.10 17.06 9.94
N VAL A 117 -4.27 16.76 8.65
CA VAL A 117 -4.84 17.68 7.68
C VAL A 117 -6.22 17.17 7.24
N LYS A 118 -7.15 18.10 7.07
CA LYS A 118 -8.47 17.76 6.50
C LYS A 118 -8.33 17.69 4.98
N GLY A 119 -8.71 16.57 4.39
CA GLY A 119 -8.60 16.34 2.97
C GLY A 119 -7.54 15.29 2.61
N MET A 120 -7.04 15.33 1.39
CA MET A 120 -6.03 14.39 0.89
C MET A 120 -4.85 15.18 0.30
N ARG A 121 -3.62 14.80 0.67
CA ARG A 121 -2.41 15.36 0.12
C ARG A 121 -1.83 14.42 -0.94
N PHE A 122 -1.39 14.98 -2.06
CA PHE A 122 -0.75 14.25 -3.16
C PHE A 122 0.65 14.78 -3.40
N ASP A 123 1.55 13.91 -3.82
CA ASP A 123 2.93 14.27 -4.20
C ASP A 123 3.01 15.10 -5.48
N ARG A 124 1.90 15.15 -6.26
CA ARG A 124 1.87 15.79 -7.57
C ARG A 124 0.89 16.94 -7.55
N GLY A 125 1.39 18.10 -7.95
CA GLY A 125 0.62 19.30 -8.11
C GLY A 125 0.09 19.50 -9.54
N PHE A 126 -0.06 20.75 -9.97
CA PHE A 126 -0.53 21.09 -11.30
C PHE A 126 0.44 20.63 -12.41
N VAL A 127 -0.10 20.24 -13.55
CA VAL A 127 0.67 19.72 -14.68
C VAL A 127 1.26 20.80 -15.58
N SER A 128 0.83 22.06 -15.43
CA SER A 128 1.29 23.20 -16.22
C SER A 128 1.35 24.47 -15.40
N SER A 129 2.39 25.26 -15.59
CA SER A 129 2.54 26.60 -14.97
C SER A 129 1.40 27.56 -15.32
N TYR A 130 0.68 27.33 -16.41
CA TYR A 130 -0.53 28.11 -16.76
C TYR A 130 -1.70 27.90 -15.79
N MET A 131 -1.65 26.86 -14.96
CA MET A 131 -2.67 26.59 -13.94
C MET A 131 -2.46 27.37 -12.64
N VAL A 132 -1.35 28.10 -12.53
CA VAL A 132 -1.02 28.91 -11.36
C VAL A 132 -2.02 30.05 -11.22
N THR A 133 -2.69 30.11 -10.06
CA THR A 133 -3.64 31.20 -9.71
C THR A 133 -2.94 32.31 -8.88
N ASN A 134 -1.88 31.96 -8.15
CA ASN A 134 -1.07 32.89 -7.38
C ASN A 134 0.39 32.80 -7.84
N THR A 135 0.83 33.79 -8.61
CA THR A 135 2.18 33.80 -9.20
C THR A 135 3.28 34.13 -8.18
N GLU A 136 2.97 34.81 -7.09
CA GLU A 136 3.96 35.13 -6.04
C GLU A 136 4.36 33.89 -5.24
N ARG A 137 3.39 33.00 -4.98
CA ARG A 137 3.62 31.75 -4.24
C ARG A 137 3.76 30.53 -5.15
N MET A 138 3.57 30.72 -6.46
CA MET A 138 3.55 29.60 -7.43
C MET A 138 2.55 28.52 -7.05
N GLU A 139 1.36 28.94 -6.62
CA GLU A 139 0.28 28.05 -6.16
C GLU A 139 -0.92 28.10 -7.13
N ALA A 140 -1.61 26.96 -7.27
CA ALA A 140 -2.95 26.89 -7.88
C ALA A 140 -3.96 26.59 -6.77
N VAL A 141 -4.69 27.61 -6.35
CA VAL A 141 -5.69 27.53 -5.27
C VAL A 141 -7.08 27.74 -5.84
N TRP A 142 -8.00 26.86 -5.50
CA TRP A 142 -9.41 26.89 -5.92
C TRP A 142 -10.27 26.74 -4.67
N GLU A 143 -11.25 27.59 -4.51
CA GLU A 143 -12.23 27.53 -3.43
C GLU A 143 -13.48 26.79 -3.92
N ASP A 144 -13.92 25.79 -3.17
CA ASP A 144 -15.06 24.94 -3.49
C ASP A 144 -15.12 24.41 -4.94
N PRO A 145 -14.01 23.82 -5.46
CA PRO A 145 -13.95 23.36 -6.83
C PRO A 145 -14.75 22.07 -7.05
N TYR A 146 -15.32 21.93 -8.25
CA TYR A 146 -15.76 20.62 -8.72
C TYR A 146 -14.54 19.76 -9.09
N ILE A 147 -14.47 18.54 -8.57
CA ILE A 147 -13.34 17.64 -8.80
C ILE A 147 -13.78 16.47 -9.67
N LEU A 148 -13.18 16.35 -10.86
CA LEU A 148 -13.33 15.20 -11.73
C LEU A 148 -12.20 14.20 -11.48
N ILE A 149 -12.54 12.99 -11.03
CA ILE A 149 -11.59 11.89 -10.84
C ILE A 149 -11.76 10.91 -12.00
N THR A 150 -10.66 10.62 -12.73
CA THR A 150 -10.66 9.69 -13.86
C THR A 150 -9.32 8.98 -13.98
N ASP A 151 -9.34 7.74 -14.41
CA ASP A 151 -8.17 6.94 -14.78
C ASP A 151 -7.79 7.10 -16.27
N LYS A 152 -8.62 7.83 -17.03
CA LYS A 152 -8.42 8.05 -18.44
C LYS A 152 -7.63 9.33 -18.70
N LYS A 153 -6.75 9.27 -19.71
CA LYS A 153 -6.11 10.49 -20.23
C LYS A 153 -7.14 11.32 -20.96
N ILE A 154 -7.36 12.55 -20.53
CA ILE A 154 -8.19 13.54 -21.20
C ILE A 154 -7.27 14.37 -22.11
N SER A 155 -7.47 14.26 -23.43
CA SER A 155 -6.63 14.93 -24.43
C SER A 155 -7.37 16.05 -25.16
N SER A 156 -8.68 16.12 -25.05
CA SER A 156 -9.54 17.07 -25.75
C SER A 156 -10.66 17.58 -24.85
N VAL A 157 -10.99 18.86 -24.97
CA VAL A 157 -12.15 19.47 -24.28
C VAL A 157 -13.45 18.79 -24.68
N GLN A 158 -13.55 18.27 -25.88
CA GLN A 158 -14.75 17.58 -26.37
C GLN A 158 -15.10 16.33 -25.55
N GLU A 159 -14.10 15.68 -24.95
CA GLU A 159 -14.29 14.48 -24.11
C GLU A 159 -15.01 14.81 -22.80
N ILE A 160 -14.83 16.02 -22.26
CA ILE A 160 -15.45 16.49 -21.01
C ILE A 160 -16.60 17.42 -21.22
N LEU A 161 -16.86 17.89 -22.47
CA LEU A 161 -17.91 18.82 -22.79
C LEU A 161 -19.31 18.39 -22.28
N PRO A 162 -19.73 17.11 -22.46
CA PRO A 162 -21.04 16.67 -21.95
C PRO A 162 -21.15 16.72 -20.43
N LEU A 163 -20.03 16.70 -19.72
CA LEU A 163 -20.00 16.87 -18.26
C LEU A 163 -20.09 18.34 -17.89
N LEU A 164 -19.34 19.21 -18.60
CA LEU A 164 -19.36 20.66 -18.35
C LEU A 164 -20.72 21.30 -18.64
N GLU A 165 -21.48 20.74 -19.58
CA GLU A 165 -22.85 21.21 -19.88
C GLU A 165 -23.88 20.85 -18.79
N LYS A 166 -23.52 19.96 -17.83
CA LYS A 166 -24.39 19.51 -16.75
C LYS A 166 -24.10 20.14 -15.40
N ILE A 167 -22.97 20.83 -15.27
CA ILE A 167 -22.55 21.56 -14.07
C ILE A 167 -23.03 23.01 -14.18
#